data_9fd7d982f70b98a13197bf7569ddfaad
#
_entry.id   9fd7d982f70b98a13197bf7569ddfaad
#
_cell.length_a   1.000
_cell.length_b   1.000
_cell.length_c   1.000
_cell.angle_alpha   90.00
_cell.angle_beta   90.00
_cell.angle_gamma   90.00
#
_symmetry.space_group_name_H-M   'P 1'
#
loop_
_entity.id
_entity.type
_entity.pdbx_description
1 polymer ?
#
loop_
_entity_poly.entity_id
_entity_poly.type
_entity_poly.pdbx_seq_one_letter_code
_entity_poly.pdbx_strand_id
1 'polypeptide(L)'
;MRADSLYRLTAACLITHELDSVLFQNSGIFGNAAHRFESFDQQIFIWGHIPVVLGMLFYAEFSRRISVRYGMCLFAVMHVGLHWFYRDQPVYDFASLSSWVLILLAGIFGAAYMVPAKAR
;
A
#
# COMPACT_ATOMS: atom_id res chain seq x y z
N MET A 1 10.72 -8.99 -17.62
CA MET A 1 9.74 -7.86 -17.65
C MET A 1 10.50 -6.53 -17.75
N ARG A 2 9.93 -5.54 -18.43
CA ARG A 2 10.52 -4.20 -18.47
C ARG A 2 10.37 -3.51 -17.10
N ALA A 3 11.34 -2.68 -16.69
CA ALA A 3 11.31 -1.97 -15.43
C ALA A 3 10.03 -1.12 -15.25
N ASP A 4 9.60 -0.44 -16.30
CA ASP A 4 8.35 0.36 -16.27
C ASP A 4 7.12 -0.49 -15.99
N SER A 5 7.06 -1.74 -16.49
CA SER A 5 5.95 -2.64 -16.21
C SER A 5 5.94 -3.08 -14.75
N LEU A 6 7.10 -3.37 -14.17
CA LEU A 6 7.21 -3.73 -12.75
C LEU A 6 6.73 -2.58 -11.85
N TYR A 7 7.20 -1.37 -12.12
CA TYR A 7 6.77 -0.19 -11.38
C TYR A 7 5.25 0.04 -11.46
N ARG A 8 4.68 -0.06 -12.68
CA ARG A 8 3.23 0.12 -12.88
C ARG A 8 2.41 -0.94 -12.15
N LEU A 9 2.87 -2.19 -12.15
CA LEU A 9 2.22 -3.28 -11.40
C LEU A 9 2.32 -3.06 -9.89
N THR A 10 3.48 -2.63 -9.39
CA THR A 10 3.63 -2.23 -7.98
C THR A 10 2.62 -1.15 -7.61
N ALA A 11 2.56 -0.07 -8.38
CA ALA A 11 1.65 1.04 -8.13
C ALA A 11 0.18 0.60 -8.21
N ALA A 12 -0.20 -0.20 -9.20
CA ALA A 12 -1.56 -0.70 -9.35
C ALA A 12 -1.98 -1.57 -8.15
N CYS A 13 -1.15 -2.53 -7.74
CA CYS A 13 -1.46 -3.38 -6.59
C CYS A 13 -1.56 -2.57 -5.30
N LEU A 14 -0.63 -1.63 -5.08
CA LEU A 14 -0.62 -0.79 -3.88
C LEU A 14 -1.86 0.11 -3.81
N ILE A 15 -2.20 0.81 -4.90
CA ILE A 15 -3.38 1.67 -4.95
C ILE A 15 -4.67 0.85 -4.77
N THR A 16 -4.75 -0.34 -5.38
CA THR A 16 -5.91 -1.21 -5.20
C THR A 16 -6.03 -1.69 -3.75
N HIS A 17 -4.90 -2.00 -3.09
CA HIS A 17 -4.89 -2.33 -1.68
C HIS A 17 -5.34 -1.17 -0.79
N GLU A 18 -4.91 0.06 -1.06
CA GLU A 18 -5.38 1.24 -0.34
C GLU A 18 -6.90 1.45 -0.51
N LEU A 19 -7.44 1.19 -1.71
CA LEU A 19 -8.88 1.22 -1.94
C LEU A 19 -9.62 0.11 -1.19
N ASP A 20 -9.06 -1.11 -1.16
CA ASP A 20 -9.57 -2.24 -0.40
C ASP A 20 -9.63 -1.91 1.11
N SER A 21 -8.60 -1.24 1.64
CA SER A 21 -8.55 -0.80 3.02
C SER A 21 -9.64 0.21 3.39
N VAL A 22 -10.05 1.07 2.45
CA VAL A 22 -11.16 2.02 2.65
C VAL A 22 -12.52 1.32 2.73
N LEU A 23 -12.69 0.23 1.98
CA LEU A 23 -13.94 -0.53 1.96
C LEU A 23 -14.13 -1.39 3.22
N PHE A 24 -13.05 -1.86 3.83
CA PHE A 24 -13.06 -2.72 5.02
C PHE A 24 -12.68 -1.98 6.31
N GLN A 25 -13.31 -0.86 6.53
CA GLN A 25 -12.97 0.19 7.50
C GLN A 25 -13.00 -0.14 8.99
N ASN A 26 -13.21 -1.34 9.40
CA ASN A 26 -13.04 -1.69 10.81
C ASN A 26 -11.57 -1.85 11.20
N SER A 27 -10.68 -1.36 10.37
CA SER A 27 -9.26 -1.57 10.47
C SER A 27 -8.63 -0.88 11.67
N GLY A 28 -8.33 -1.67 12.61
CA GLY A 28 -7.72 -1.27 13.84
C GLY A 28 -6.22 -1.00 13.83
N ILE A 29 -5.61 -0.54 12.74
CA ILE A 29 -4.24 0.00 12.84
C ILE A 29 -4.20 1.21 13.79
N PHE A 30 -5.29 1.97 13.84
CA PHE A 30 -5.51 3.02 14.82
C PHE A 30 -6.51 2.62 15.92
N GLY A 31 -6.93 1.36 15.97
CA GLY A 31 -8.13 0.86 16.59
C GLY A 31 -8.26 0.97 18.11
N ASN A 32 -7.18 1.05 18.87
CA ASN A 32 -7.31 1.25 20.32
C ASN A 32 -7.51 2.72 20.71
N ALA A 33 -7.12 3.65 19.88
CA ALA A 33 -7.46 5.07 20.03
C ALA A 33 -8.85 5.38 19.44
N ALA A 34 -9.27 4.62 18.44
CA ALA A 34 -10.47 4.83 17.62
C ALA A 34 -11.78 4.51 18.34
N HIS A 35 -11.80 3.57 19.29
CA HIS A 35 -13.03 3.28 20.05
C HIS A 35 -13.61 4.47 20.82
N ARG A 36 -12.85 5.54 20.99
CA ARG A 36 -13.35 6.78 21.60
C ARG A 36 -13.93 7.79 20.58
N PHE A 37 -13.68 7.60 19.29
CA PHE A 37 -14.03 8.57 18.24
C PHE A 37 -14.48 7.89 16.94
N GLU A 38 -15.22 6.77 17.03
CA GLU A 38 -15.58 5.90 15.90
C GLU A 38 -16.01 6.66 14.62
N SER A 39 -16.82 7.70 14.74
CA SER A 39 -17.30 8.45 13.57
C SER A 39 -16.25 9.43 13.00
N PHE A 40 -15.41 10.01 13.86
CA PHE A 40 -14.42 11.01 13.45
C PHE A 40 -13.19 10.35 12.83
N ASP A 41 -12.74 9.25 13.38
CA ASP A 41 -11.57 8.51 12.89
C ASP A 41 -11.86 7.84 11.55
N GLN A 42 -13.07 7.29 11.37
CA GLN A 42 -13.51 6.78 10.07
C GLN A 42 -13.50 7.88 9.00
N GLN A 43 -13.98 9.06 9.33
CA GLN A 43 -13.95 10.18 8.39
C GLN A 43 -12.53 10.63 8.08
N ILE A 44 -11.65 10.78 9.09
CA ILE A 44 -10.24 11.12 8.86
C ILE A 44 -9.56 10.06 7.99
N PHE A 45 -9.83 8.78 8.27
CA PHE A 45 -9.27 7.68 7.48
C PHE A 45 -9.71 7.77 6.02
N ILE A 46 -11.03 7.89 5.76
CA ILE A 46 -11.57 8.01 4.41
C ILE A 46 -11.04 9.25 3.69
N TRP A 47 -11.21 10.41 4.31
CA TRP A 47 -10.81 11.67 3.69
C TRP A 47 -9.28 11.77 3.54
N GLY A 48 -8.52 11.18 4.46
CA GLY A 48 -7.06 11.09 4.41
C GLY A 48 -6.55 10.23 3.25
N HIS A 49 -7.30 9.18 2.86
CA HIS A 49 -6.93 8.33 1.71
C HIS A 49 -7.06 9.06 0.37
N ILE A 50 -7.97 10.00 0.24
CA ILE A 50 -8.13 10.78 -1.01
C ILE A 50 -6.81 11.45 -1.42
N PRO A 51 -6.16 12.29 -0.59
CA PRO A 51 -4.88 12.88 -0.95
C PRO A 51 -3.75 11.86 -1.12
N VAL A 52 -3.76 10.76 -0.37
CA VAL A 52 -2.76 9.69 -0.51
C VAL A 52 -2.91 9.00 -1.86
N VAL A 53 -4.12 8.56 -2.22
CA VAL A 53 -4.39 7.90 -3.51
C VAL A 53 -4.14 8.86 -4.67
N LEU A 54 -4.59 10.12 -4.57
CA LEU A 54 -4.30 11.14 -5.58
C LEU A 54 -2.80 11.40 -5.72
N GLY A 55 -2.07 11.46 -4.61
CA GLY A 55 -0.61 11.58 -4.59
C GLY A 55 0.05 10.39 -5.30
N MET A 56 -0.38 9.16 -4.99
CA MET A 56 0.13 7.95 -5.65
C MET A 56 -0.15 7.95 -7.15
N LEU A 57 -1.37 8.32 -7.56
CA LEU A 57 -1.75 8.43 -8.98
C LEU A 57 -0.91 9.50 -9.69
N PHE A 58 -0.75 10.65 -9.07
CA PHE A 58 0.06 11.73 -9.61
C PHE A 58 1.53 11.31 -9.75
N TYR A 59 2.08 10.66 -8.73
CA TYR A 59 3.44 10.13 -8.79
C TYR A 59 3.58 9.02 -9.83
N ALA A 60 2.60 8.15 -10.00
CA ALA A 60 2.62 7.11 -11.02
C ALA A 60 2.65 7.68 -12.43
N GLU A 61 1.88 8.75 -12.68
CA GLU A 61 1.76 9.37 -14.01
C GLU A 61 2.94 10.30 -14.33
N PHE A 62 3.31 11.18 -13.41
CA PHE A 62 4.27 12.25 -13.66
C PHE A 62 5.71 11.93 -13.25
N SER A 63 5.94 10.88 -12.46
CA SER A 63 7.25 10.57 -11.97
C SER A 63 8.13 9.88 -13.02
N ARG A 64 8.82 10.67 -13.82
CA ARG A 64 9.96 10.21 -14.60
C ARG A 64 11.24 10.09 -13.76
N ARG A 65 11.23 10.57 -12.51
CA ARG A 65 12.39 10.55 -11.63
C ARG A 65 12.55 9.16 -11.01
N ILE A 66 13.68 8.55 -11.27
CA ILE A 66 14.00 7.21 -10.78
C ILE A 66 13.93 7.10 -9.25
N SER A 67 14.32 8.15 -8.52
CA SER A 67 14.26 8.20 -7.06
C SER A 67 12.84 8.05 -6.50
N VAL A 68 11.85 8.63 -7.16
CA VAL A 68 10.45 8.52 -6.74
C VAL A 68 9.92 7.11 -6.97
N ARG A 69 10.27 6.51 -8.12
CA ARG A 69 9.91 5.11 -8.42
C ARG A 69 10.52 4.14 -7.41
N TYR A 70 11.81 4.35 -7.06
CA TYR A 70 12.46 3.56 -6.01
C TYR A 70 11.80 3.76 -4.65
N GLY A 71 11.45 5.00 -4.29
CA GLY A 71 10.74 5.30 -3.05
C GLY A 71 9.40 4.57 -2.94
N MET A 72 8.58 4.58 -4.00
CA MET A 72 7.31 3.86 -4.03
C MET A 72 7.52 2.33 -3.95
N CYS A 73 8.48 1.79 -4.68
CA CYS A 73 8.77 0.36 -4.64
C CYS A 73 9.32 -0.08 -3.27
N LEU A 74 10.17 0.75 -2.65
CA LEU A 74 10.66 0.50 -1.29
C LEU A 74 9.50 0.54 -0.29
N PHE A 75 8.61 1.54 -0.39
CA PHE A 75 7.43 1.62 0.45
C PHE A 75 6.57 0.36 0.32
N ALA A 76 6.31 -0.13 -0.90
CA ALA A 76 5.54 -1.36 -1.12
C ALA A 76 6.18 -2.58 -0.42
N VAL A 77 7.51 -2.70 -0.44
CA VAL A 77 8.22 -3.79 0.26
C VAL A 77 8.09 -3.64 1.78
N MET A 78 8.29 -2.42 2.31
CA MET A 78 8.15 -2.15 3.75
C MET A 78 6.71 -2.36 4.21
N HIS A 79 5.73 -2.05 3.37
CA HIS A 79 4.31 -2.22 3.64
C HIS A 79 3.94 -3.69 3.90
N VAL A 80 4.52 -4.63 3.15
CA VAL A 80 4.41 -6.08 3.46
C VAL A 80 4.89 -6.38 4.88
N GLY A 81 6.04 -5.84 5.27
CA GLY A 81 6.61 -6.03 6.60
C GLY A 81 5.71 -5.46 7.70
N LEU A 82 5.12 -4.28 7.48
CA LEU A 82 4.17 -3.68 8.41
C LEU A 82 2.94 -4.56 8.61
N HIS A 83 2.30 -4.99 7.52
CA HIS A 83 1.14 -5.89 7.61
C HIS A 83 1.48 -7.22 8.29
N TRP A 84 2.65 -7.77 7.99
CA TRP A 84 3.12 -8.98 8.66
C TRP A 84 3.32 -8.78 10.16
N PHE A 85 3.87 -7.65 10.58
CA PHE A 85 4.12 -7.33 11.98
C PHE A 85 2.81 -7.15 12.77
N TYR A 86 1.81 -6.52 12.16
CA TYR A 86 0.53 -6.23 12.82
C TYR A 86 -0.54 -7.32 12.66
N ARG A 87 -0.29 -8.39 11.88
CA ARG A 87 -1.29 -9.43 11.56
C ARG A 87 -1.93 -10.12 12.77
N ASP A 88 -1.22 -10.20 13.87
CA ASP A 88 -1.68 -10.90 15.10
C ASP A 88 -2.35 -9.95 16.10
N GLN A 89 -2.54 -8.68 15.73
CA GLN A 89 -3.24 -7.72 16.58
C GLN A 89 -4.75 -7.97 16.52
N PRO A 90 -5.48 -7.89 17.66
CA PRO A 90 -6.92 -8.17 17.73
C PRO A 90 -7.79 -7.31 16.82
N VAL A 91 -7.26 -6.19 16.38
CA VAL A 91 -7.91 -5.16 15.58
C VAL A 91 -7.43 -5.15 14.12
N TYR A 92 -6.71 -6.20 13.70
CA TYR A 92 -6.19 -6.31 12.35
C TYR A 92 -7.23 -6.94 11.41
N ASP A 93 -7.88 -6.12 10.58
CA ASP A 93 -8.97 -6.55 9.69
C ASP A 93 -8.53 -6.92 8.26
N PHE A 94 -7.23 -6.82 7.94
CA PHE A 94 -6.70 -7.20 6.62
C PHE A 94 -6.44 -8.70 6.46
N ALA A 95 -7.22 -9.53 7.15
CA ALA A 95 -7.05 -10.99 7.11
C ALA A 95 -7.60 -11.64 5.84
N SER A 96 -8.24 -10.86 4.94
CA SER A 96 -8.79 -11.41 3.70
C SER A 96 -7.68 -11.88 2.76
N LEU A 97 -7.95 -12.97 2.03
CA LEU A 97 -7.01 -13.47 1.03
C LEU A 97 -6.72 -12.43 -0.06
N SER A 98 -7.73 -11.66 -0.45
CA SER A 98 -7.59 -10.59 -1.46
C SER A 98 -6.62 -9.51 -1.01
N SER A 99 -6.76 -9.00 0.22
CA SER A 99 -5.85 -8.01 0.79
C SER A 99 -4.41 -8.52 0.82
N TRP A 100 -4.18 -9.74 1.30
CA TRP A 100 -2.84 -10.33 1.33
C TRP A 100 -2.24 -10.54 -0.06
N VAL A 101 -3.04 -10.97 -1.04
CA VAL A 101 -2.57 -11.10 -2.43
C VAL A 101 -2.13 -9.75 -2.98
N LEU A 102 -2.89 -8.68 -2.78
CA LEU A 102 -2.53 -7.34 -3.24
C LEU A 102 -1.25 -6.83 -2.57
N ILE A 103 -1.13 -6.96 -1.24
CA ILE A 103 0.04 -6.56 -0.46
C ILE A 103 1.30 -7.30 -0.95
N LEU A 104 1.21 -8.63 -1.08
CA LEU A 104 2.34 -9.45 -1.50
C LEU A 104 2.74 -9.17 -2.94
N LEU A 105 1.80 -9.01 -3.86
CA LEU A 105 2.10 -8.67 -5.25
C LEU A 105 2.76 -7.29 -5.35
N ALA A 106 2.28 -6.29 -4.62
CA ALA A 106 2.92 -4.97 -4.56
C ALA A 106 4.38 -5.09 -4.10
N GLY A 107 4.63 -5.84 -3.02
CA GLY A 107 5.98 -6.07 -2.49
C GLY A 107 6.88 -6.83 -3.46
N ILE A 108 6.39 -7.90 -4.09
CA ILE A 108 7.16 -8.71 -5.07
C ILE A 108 7.55 -7.87 -6.28
N PHE A 109 6.60 -7.14 -6.87
CA PHE A 109 6.90 -6.30 -8.04
C PHE A 109 7.82 -5.14 -7.66
N GLY A 110 7.64 -4.54 -6.48
CA GLY A 110 8.51 -3.50 -5.94
C GLY A 110 9.94 -4.00 -5.74
N ALA A 111 10.11 -5.16 -5.11
CA ALA A 111 11.42 -5.78 -4.93
C ALA A 111 12.07 -6.12 -6.28
N ALA A 112 11.31 -6.71 -7.21
CA ALA A 112 11.79 -7.02 -8.55
C ALA A 112 12.19 -5.78 -9.35
N TYR A 113 11.53 -4.63 -9.14
CA TYR A 113 11.93 -3.37 -9.75
C TYR A 113 13.29 -2.91 -9.25
N MET A 114 13.55 -3.05 -7.95
CA MET A 114 14.79 -2.58 -7.31
C MET A 114 16.02 -3.43 -7.66
N VAL A 115 15.85 -4.67 -8.15
CA VAL A 115 16.96 -5.49 -8.61
C VAL A 115 17.61 -4.87 -9.85
N PRO A 116 18.95 -4.67 -9.87
CA PRO A 116 19.63 -4.09 -11.02
C PRO A 116 19.39 -4.86 -12.32
N ALA A 117 19.29 -4.14 -13.44
CA ALA A 117 19.00 -4.73 -14.75
C ALA A 117 20.04 -5.80 -15.18
N LYS A 118 21.26 -5.72 -14.67
CA LYS A 118 22.33 -6.72 -14.92
C LYS A 118 22.11 -8.05 -14.17
N ALA A 119 21.23 -8.08 -13.18
CA ALA A 119 20.91 -9.27 -12.40
C ALA A 119 19.54 -9.88 -12.78
N ARG A 120 18.86 -9.29 -13.77
CA ARG A 120 17.55 -9.76 -14.28
C ARG A 120 17.69 -10.57 -15.57
#